data_36418aaacb83ab0ed336e0fe6531976c
#
_entry.id   36418aaacb83ab0ed336e0fe6531976c
#
_cell.length_a   1.000
_cell.length_b   1.000
_cell.length_c   1.000
_cell.angle_alpha   90.00
_cell.angle_beta   90.00
_cell.angle_gamma   90.00
#
_symmetry.space_group_name_H-M   'P 1'
#
loop_
_entity.id
_entity.type
_entity.pdbx_description
1 polymer ?
#
loop_
_entity_poly.entity_id
_entity_poly.type
_entity_poly.pdbx_seq_one_letter_code
_entity_poly.pdbx_strand_id
1 'polypeptide(L)'
;MLFRSLEPARDQYDFRPVVDDIATLAAHGKRLFMQVQDVTFSENLPVPDYLMSDAFGGGAERKWESGASGVQFDGWMARRWDAQVRGRFTRLLDTLGNVVAARIAGINLPETATAFDNGKAPPRGYSPDAYAEGIKLLMSAARRAFPNAVVIQYANFMPGDDPPSTPFLRAIYAHAAA
;
A
#
# COMPACT_ATOMS: atom_id res chain seq x y z
N MET A 1 -0.99 -6.57 -7.75
CA MET A 1 0.36 -7.20 -7.70
C MET A 1 1.03 -6.81 -6.39
N LEU A 2 1.78 -7.70 -5.76
CA LEU A 2 2.50 -7.40 -4.52
C LEU A 2 3.73 -6.53 -4.77
N PHE A 3 4.05 -5.67 -3.82
CA PHE A 3 5.28 -4.87 -3.83
C PHE A 3 6.52 -5.76 -4.04
N ARG A 4 6.64 -6.85 -3.26
CA ARG A 4 7.77 -7.80 -3.40
C ARG A 4 7.92 -8.42 -4.79
N SER A 5 6.83 -8.57 -5.53
CA SER A 5 6.88 -9.13 -6.88
C SER A 5 7.39 -8.13 -7.91
N LEU A 6 7.16 -6.83 -7.68
CA LEU A 6 7.60 -5.75 -8.56
C LEU A 6 9.03 -5.28 -8.25
N GLU A 7 9.48 -5.43 -7.00
CA GLU A 7 10.85 -5.17 -6.54
C GLU A 7 11.36 -6.39 -5.75
N PRO A 8 11.76 -7.48 -6.41
CA PRO A 8 12.19 -8.70 -5.72
C PRO A 8 13.49 -8.52 -4.91
N ALA A 9 14.35 -7.58 -5.27
CA ALA A 9 15.52 -7.17 -4.52
C ALA A 9 15.70 -5.65 -4.60
N ARG A 10 16.48 -5.08 -3.69
CA ARG A 10 16.65 -3.62 -3.60
C ARG A 10 17.13 -3.04 -4.93
N ASP A 11 16.35 -2.07 -5.47
CA ASP A 11 16.58 -1.40 -6.75
C ASP A 11 16.60 -2.33 -7.98
N GLN A 12 16.08 -3.55 -7.83
CA GLN A 12 15.87 -4.50 -8.93
C GLN A 12 14.36 -4.66 -9.16
N TYR A 13 13.90 -4.27 -10.34
CA TYR A 13 12.47 -4.20 -10.67
C TYR A 13 12.12 -5.23 -11.74
N ASP A 14 10.98 -5.91 -11.57
CA ASP A 14 10.38 -6.77 -12.60
C ASP A 14 8.98 -6.28 -12.94
N PHE A 15 8.90 -5.50 -13.99
CA PHE A 15 7.63 -4.98 -14.52
C PHE A 15 7.11 -5.74 -15.74
N ARG A 16 7.78 -6.83 -16.13
CA ARG A 16 7.37 -7.65 -17.29
C ARG A 16 5.91 -8.10 -17.16
N PRO A 17 5.43 -8.65 -16.04
CA PRO A 17 4.03 -9.06 -15.94
C PRO A 17 3.04 -7.91 -16.16
N VAL A 18 3.36 -6.70 -15.69
CA VAL A 18 2.51 -5.51 -15.91
C VAL A 18 2.51 -5.10 -17.38
N VAL A 19 3.68 -5.13 -18.03
CA VAL A 19 3.82 -4.78 -19.45
C VAL A 19 3.07 -5.78 -20.33
N ASP A 20 3.12 -7.07 -20.00
CA ASP A 20 2.43 -8.14 -20.72
C ASP A 20 0.90 -8.02 -20.57
N ASP A 21 0.41 -7.73 -19.35
CA ASP A 21 -1.01 -7.46 -19.10
C ASP A 21 -1.49 -6.24 -19.90
N ILE A 22 -0.71 -5.16 -19.95
CA ILE A 22 -1.02 -3.96 -20.74
C ILE A 22 -1.12 -4.33 -22.22
N ALA A 23 -0.17 -5.09 -22.76
CA ALA A 23 -0.17 -5.50 -24.16
C ALA A 23 -1.39 -6.37 -24.49
N THR A 24 -1.70 -7.32 -23.63
CA THR A 24 -2.87 -8.21 -23.77
C THR A 24 -4.17 -7.42 -23.78
N LEU A 25 -4.34 -6.50 -22.84
CA LEU A 25 -5.56 -5.67 -22.75
C LEU A 25 -5.67 -4.72 -23.96
N ALA A 26 -4.57 -4.11 -24.38
CA ALA A 26 -4.53 -3.21 -25.52
C ALA A 26 -4.95 -3.91 -26.82
N ALA A 27 -4.55 -5.16 -27.03
CA ALA A 27 -4.98 -5.97 -28.19
C ALA A 27 -6.51 -6.18 -28.23
N HIS A 28 -7.21 -5.99 -27.11
CA HIS A 28 -8.67 -6.09 -26.99
C HIS A 28 -9.34 -4.71 -26.83
N GLY A 29 -8.65 -3.61 -27.12
CA GLY A 29 -9.17 -2.25 -26.99
C GLY A 29 -9.44 -1.82 -25.54
N LYS A 30 -8.79 -2.46 -24.57
CA LYS A 30 -8.93 -2.21 -23.12
C LYS A 30 -7.67 -1.59 -22.52
N ARG A 31 -7.82 -0.97 -21.36
CA ARG A 31 -6.70 -0.42 -20.59
C ARG A 31 -6.65 -1.05 -19.21
N LEU A 32 -5.44 -1.25 -18.69
CA LEU A 32 -5.22 -1.80 -17.36
C LEU A 32 -5.60 -0.78 -16.28
N PHE A 33 -6.36 -1.24 -15.29
CA PHE A 33 -6.49 -0.62 -13.99
C PHE A 33 -5.82 -1.55 -12.97
N MET A 34 -4.72 -1.15 -12.35
CA MET A 34 -3.93 -2.04 -11.50
C MET A 34 -3.95 -1.64 -10.03
N GLN A 35 -3.71 -2.60 -9.15
CA GLN A 35 -3.44 -2.36 -7.75
C GLN A 35 -2.03 -2.84 -7.39
N VAL A 36 -1.23 -1.96 -6.74
CA VAL A 36 0.03 -2.34 -6.11
C VAL A 36 -0.24 -2.56 -4.63
N GLN A 37 -0.04 -3.80 -4.18
CA GLN A 37 -0.38 -4.22 -2.82
C GLN A 37 0.86 -4.31 -1.93
N ASP A 38 0.80 -3.62 -0.81
CA ASP A 38 1.70 -3.72 0.33
C ASP A 38 1.02 -4.33 1.57
N VAL A 39 -0.10 -5.02 1.33
CA VAL A 39 -0.92 -5.76 2.30
C VAL A 39 -1.21 -7.15 1.75
N THR A 40 -1.28 -8.15 2.62
CA THR A 40 -1.77 -9.51 2.30
C THR A 40 -2.77 -9.98 3.35
N PHE A 41 -3.56 -10.98 2.98
CA PHE A 41 -4.47 -11.75 3.83
C PHE A 41 -4.02 -13.22 3.88
N SER A 42 -2.71 -13.44 3.96
CA SER A 42 -2.08 -14.76 3.98
C SER A 42 -0.72 -14.69 4.67
N GLU A 43 -0.05 -15.84 4.81
CA GLU A 43 1.31 -15.92 5.35
C GLU A 43 2.38 -15.27 4.45
N ASN A 44 2.04 -14.93 3.21
CA ASN A 44 2.98 -14.31 2.28
C ASN A 44 3.27 -12.86 2.66
N LEU A 45 4.54 -12.49 2.76
CA LEU A 45 4.97 -11.11 2.96
C LEU A 45 4.61 -10.25 1.75
N PRO A 46 4.01 -9.06 1.94
CA PRO A 46 3.72 -8.14 0.85
C PRO A 46 4.95 -7.36 0.36
N VAL A 47 5.95 -7.20 1.22
CA VAL A 47 7.15 -6.38 0.97
C VAL A 47 8.34 -7.25 0.57
N PRO A 48 9.33 -6.71 -0.16
CA PRO A 48 10.60 -7.39 -0.43
C PRO A 48 11.32 -7.85 0.84
N ASP A 49 12.02 -8.97 0.78
CA ASP A 49 12.68 -9.58 1.95
C ASP A 49 13.73 -8.66 2.59
N TYR A 50 14.42 -7.83 1.81
CA TYR A 50 15.40 -6.88 2.35
C TYR A 50 14.78 -5.83 3.29
N LEU A 51 13.49 -5.52 3.13
CA LEU A 51 12.76 -4.60 4.02
C LEU A 51 12.49 -5.21 5.41
N MET A 52 12.54 -6.52 5.56
CA MET A 52 12.34 -7.18 6.85
C MET A 52 13.54 -7.04 7.79
N SER A 53 14.62 -6.39 7.35
CA SER A 53 15.79 -6.13 8.19
C SER A 53 15.56 -5.03 9.22
N ASP A 54 16.41 -4.98 10.26
CA ASP A 54 16.38 -3.97 11.32
C ASP A 54 16.53 -2.53 10.80
N ALA A 55 17.25 -2.35 9.68
CA ALA A 55 17.42 -1.05 9.02
C ALA A 55 16.07 -0.43 8.58
N PHE A 56 15.05 -1.26 8.35
CA PHE A 56 13.69 -0.85 8.01
C PHE A 56 12.68 -1.15 9.14
N GLY A 57 13.17 -1.38 10.34
CA GLY A 57 12.36 -1.69 11.51
C GLY A 57 11.53 -2.98 11.36
N GLY A 58 11.90 -3.89 10.46
CA GLY A 58 11.16 -5.11 10.15
C GLY A 58 10.17 -4.98 8.99
N GLY A 59 10.07 -3.81 8.34
CA GLY A 59 9.38 -3.58 7.06
C GLY A 59 7.87 -3.78 7.03
N ALA A 60 7.35 -4.84 7.64
CA ALA A 60 5.93 -5.17 7.68
C ALA A 60 5.52 -5.65 9.08
N GLU A 61 4.23 -5.51 9.36
CA GLU A 61 3.59 -5.99 10.60
C GLU A 61 2.55 -7.05 10.31
N ARG A 62 2.36 -7.94 11.28
CA ARG A 62 1.27 -8.92 11.26
C ARG A 62 -0.06 -8.24 11.52
N LYS A 63 -1.04 -8.57 10.71
CA LYS A 63 -2.44 -8.24 10.93
C LYS A 63 -3.13 -9.36 11.72
N TRP A 64 -4.17 -8.99 12.46
CA TRP A 64 -4.90 -9.91 13.30
C TRP A 64 -6.39 -9.64 13.20
N GLU A 65 -7.19 -10.66 13.05
CA GLU A 65 -8.64 -10.58 13.06
C GLU A 65 -9.19 -11.11 14.38
N SER A 66 -10.11 -10.37 14.99
CA SER A 66 -10.86 -10.81 16.17
C SER A 66 -12.17 -11.43 15.75
N GLY A 67 -12.32 -12.72 15.99
CA GLY A 67 -13.52 -13.48 15.66
C GLY A 67 -14.05 -14.30 16.84
N ALA A 68 -15.12 -15.07 16.62
CA ALA A 68 -15.73 -15.92 17.63
C ALA A 68 -14.76 -16.98 18.21
N SER A 69 -13.73 -17.34 17.47
CA SER A 69 -12.67 -18.29 17.87
C SER A 69 -11.45 -17.62 18.52
N GLY A 70 -11.54 -16.31 18.83
CA GLY A 70 -10.44 -15.51 19.36
C GLY A 70 -9.69 -14.73 18.30
N VAL A 71 -8.49 -14.25 18.65
CA VAL A 71 -7.63 -13.47 17.76
C VAL A 71 -6.84 -14.40 16.85
N GLN A 72 -7.00 -14.25 15.55
CA GLN A 72 -6.32 -15.06 14.53
C GLN A 72 -5.44 -14.19 13.63
N PHE A 73 -4.38 -14.78 13.09
CA PHE A 73 -3.51 -14.13 12.10
C PHE A 73 -4.31 -13.90 10.80
N ASP A 74 -4.28 -12.65 10.29
CA ASP A 74 -5.01 -12.21 9.10
C ASP A 74 -4.08 -11.69 7.99
N GLY A 75 -2.80 -11.93 8.07
CA GLY A 75 -1.86 -11.49 7.04
C GLY A 75 -0.88 -10.41 7.49
N TRP A 76 -0.36 -9.65 6.53
CA TRP A 76 0.70 -8.69 6.75
C TRP A 76 0.36 -7.34 6.13
N MET A 77 0.95 -6.26 6.68
CA MET A 77 0.89 -4.91 6.15
C MET A 77 2.27 -4.26 6.24
N ALA A 78 2.68 -3.54 5.19
CA ALA A 78 3.86 -2.69 5.23
C ALA A 78 3.72 -1.60 6.32
N ARG A 79 4.82 -1.25 6.97
CA ARG A 79 4.89 -0.17 7.96
C ARG A 79 4.79 1.20 7.27
N ARG A 80 3.60 1.58 6.81
CA ARG A 80 3.36 2.83 6.09
C ARG A 80 3.69 4.08 6.91
N TRP A 81 3.72 3.98 8.24
CA TRP A 81 4.16 5.04 9.16
C TRP A 81 5.68 5.18 9.22
N ASP A 82 6.44 4.16 8.83
CA ASP A 82 7.90 4.22 8.79
C ASP A 82 8.37 4.93 7.51
N ALA A 83 9.21 5.96 7.68
CA ALA A 83 9.65 6.80 6.56
C ALA A 83 10.53 6.05 5.57
N GLN A 84 11.34 5.09 6.03
CA GLN A 84 12.23 4.33 5.15
C GLN A 84 11.46 3.30 4.32
N VAL A 85 10.52 2.58 4.94
CA VAL A 85 9.62 1.65 4.23
C VAL A 85 8.77 2.40 3.21
N ARG A 86 8.16 3.51 3.62
CA ARG A 86 7.39 4.38 2.74
C ARG A 86 8.22 4.94 1.59
N GLY A 87 9.48 5.34 1.86
CA GLY A 87 10.41 5.81 0.84
C GLY A 87 10.69 4.76 -0.24
N ARG A 88 10.77 3.48 0.13
CA ARG A 88 10.94 2.38 -0.83
C ARG A 88 9.69 2.18 -1.68
N PHE A 89 8.52 2.21 -1.07
CA PHE A 89 7.27 2.09 -1.82
C PHE A 89 7.05 3.29 -2.77
N THR A 90 7.38 4.50 -2.33
CA THR A 90 7.39 5.70 -3.20
C THR A 90 8.31 5.50 -4.40
N ARG A 91 9.54 5.02 -4.17
CA ARG A 91 10.50 4.76 -5.26
C ARG A 91 10.01 3.70 -6.24
N LEU A 92 9.35 2.64 -5.75
CA LEU A 92 8.69 1.68 -6.61
C LEU A 92 7.64 2.36 -7.50
N LEU A 93 6.76 3.19 -6.91
CA LEU A 93 5.72 3.90 -7.66
C LEU A 93 6.33 4.83 -8.73
N ASP A 94 7.35 5.60 -8.40
CA ASP A 94 8.05 6.48 -9.33
C ASP A 94 8.68 5.68 -10.50
N THR A 95 9.37 4.57 -10.18
CA THR A 95 10.02 3.74 -11.20
C THR A 95 8.98 3.03 -12.10
N LEU A 96 7.91 2.51 -11.52
CA LEU A 96 6.81 1.92 -12.26
C LEU A 96 6.10 2.96 -13.15
N GLY A 97 5.86 4.15 -12.60
CA GLY A 97 5.24 5.26 -13.32
C GLY A 97 6.03 5.65 -14.58
N ASN A 98 7.36 5.70 -14.50
CA ASN A 98 8.22 5.97 -15.65
C ASN A 98 8.04 4.95 -16.79
N VAL A 99 7.65 3.72 -16.46
CA VAL A 99 7.48 2.65 -17.47
C VAL A 99 6.05 2.58 -18.00
N VAL A 100 5.04 2.77 -17.14
CA VAL A 100 3.66 2.41 -17.53
C VAL A 100 2.63 3.53 -17.39
N ALA A 101 2.93 4.70 -16.80
CA ALA A 101 1.93 5.73 -16.47
C ALA A 101 1.09 6.18 -17.68
N ALA A 102 1.70 6.31 -18.87
CA ALA A 102 1.00 6.69 -20.10
C ALA A 102 0.12 5.58 -20.70
N ARG A 103 0.28 4.35 -20.25
CA ARG A 103 -0.30 3.14 -20.85
C ARG A 103 -1.44 2.54 -20.03
N ILE A 104 -1.61 2.93 -18.76
CA ILE A 104 -2.65 2.40 -17.87
C ILE A 104 -3.82 3.37 -17.72
N ALA A 105 -5.00 2.86 -17.35
CA ALA A 105 -6.17 3.68 -17.04
C ALA A 105 -6.07 4.27 -15.63
N GLY A 106 -5.52 3.50 -14.68
CA GLY A 106 -5.39 3.95 -13.32
C GLY A 106 -4.60 3.01 -12.43
N ILE A 107 -4.30 3.51 -11.23
CA ILE A 107 -3.65 2.78 -10.16
C ILE A 107 -4.47 2.92 -8.88
N ASN A 108 -4.62 1.81 -8.15
CA ASN A 108 -5.27 1.75 -6.86
C ASN A 108 -4.23 1.45 -5.76
N LEU A 109 -4.25 2.23 -4.71
CA LEU A 109 -3.52 1.95 -3.47
C LEU A 109 -4.39 1.06 -2.57
N PRO A 110 -3.78 0.16 -1.79
CA PRO A 110 -4.50 -0.77 -0.93
C PRO A 110 -5.30 -0.07 0.16
N GLU A 111 -6.18 -0.85 0.77
CA GLU A 111 -7.06 -0.40 1.84
C GLU A 111 -6.31 0.18 3.04
N THR A 112 -7.04 0.97 3.85
CA THR A 112 -6.51 1.66 5.03
C THR A 112 -6.72 0.90 6.34
N ALA A 113 -7.46 -0.20 6.37
CA ALA A 113 -7.64 -1.01 7.57
C ALA A 113 -6.32 -1.62 8.05
N THR A 114 -6.01 -1.54 9.34
CA THR A 114 -4.74 -2.01 9.91
C THR A 114 -4.83 -3.34 10.64
N ALA A 115 -5.84 -3.54 11.49
CA ALA A 115 -6.05 -4.77 12.26
C ALA A 115 -4.82 -5.23 13.06
N PHE A 116 -4.28 -4.33 13.92
CA PHE A 116 -3.15 -4.65 14.81
C PHE A 116 -3.55 -5.06 16.23
N ASP A 117 -4.85 -5.07 16.54
CA ASP A 117 -5.34 -5.39 17.88
C ASP A 117 -5.28 -6.90 18.12
N ASN A 118 -4.23 -7.30 18.80
CA ASN A 118 -4.00 -8.67 19.26
C ASN A 118 -3.79 -8.75 20.79
N GLY A 119 -4.22 -7.71 21.51
CA GLY A 119 -4.00 -7.58 22.96
C GLY A 119 -2.55 -7.24 23.37
N LYS A 120 -1.68 -6.88 22.40
CA LYS A 120 -0.30 -6.45 22.65
C LYS A 120 -0.15 -4.95 22.39
N ALA A 121 1.01 -4.41 22.75
CA ALA A 121 1.35 -3.04 22.41
C ALA A 121 1.33 -2.80 20.90
N PRO A 122 0.94 -1.60 20.44
CA PRO A 122 1.00 -1.24 19.04
C PRO A 122 2.41 -1.42 18.46
N PRO A 123 2.54 -1.62 17.15
CA PRO A 123 3.84 -1.71 16.50
C PRO A 123 4.73 -0.48 16.79
N ARG A 124 6.04 -0.70 16.84
CA ARG A 124 7.00 0.37 17.12
C ARG A 124 6.84 1.55 16.14
N GLY A 125 6.72 2.75 16.70
CA GLY A 125 6.57 4.00 15.94
C GLY A 125 5.19 4.21 15.31
N TYR A 126 4.26 3.28 15.53
CA TYR A 126 2.89 3.40 15.07
C TYR A 126 2.09 4.38 15.93
N SER A 127 1.34 5.23 15.28
CA SER A 127 0.20 5.96 15.84
C SER A 127 -0.82 6.20 14.72
N PRO A 128 -2.11 6.44 15.05
CA PRO A 128 -3.10 6.82 14.03
C PRO A 128 -2.67 8.02 13.18
N ASP A 129 -2.09 9.05 13.80
CA ASP A 129 -1.59 10.24 13.09
C ASP A 129 -0.44 9.90 12.14
N ALA A 130 0.57 9.16 12.60
CA ALA A 130 1.71 8.77 11.78
C ALA A 130 1.27 7.87 10.60
N TYR A 131 0.28 7.01 10.83
CA TYR A 131 -0.30 6.18 9.79
C TYR A 131 -1.07 7.00 8.75
N ALA A 132 -1.96 7.90 9.20
CA ALA A 132 -2.73 8.76 8.30
C ALA A 132 -1.82 9.67 7.45
N GLU A 133 -0.75 10.22 8.06
CA GLU A 133 0.26 10.97 7.32
C GLU A 133 0.98 10.10 6.30
N GLY A 134 1.32 8.87 6.66
CA GLY A 134 1.92 7.89 5.75
C GLY A 134 1.05 7.62 4.51
N ILE A 135 -0.26 7.45 4.71
CA ILE A 135 -1.23 7.26 3.60
C ILE A 135 -1.26 8.48 2.69
N LYS A 136 -1.39 9.71 3.23
CA LYS A 136 -1.41 10.94 2.44
C LYS A 136 -0.14 11.11 1.59
N LEU A 137 1.02 10.82 2.16
CA LEU A 137 2.29 10.88 1.44
C LEU A 137 2.37 9.85 0.30
N LEU A 138 1.84 8.64 0.48
CA LEU A 138 1.76 7.64 -0.57
C LEU A 138 0.76 8.03 -1.67
N MET A 139 -0.39 8.62 -1.32
CA MET A 139 -1.34 9.17 -2.29
C MET A 139 -0.68 10.25 -3.16
N SER A 140 0.04 11.18 -2.54
CA SER A 140 0.78 12.22 -3.26
C SER A 140 1.89 11.63 -4.15
N ALA A 141 2.59 10.60 -3.69
CA ALA A 141 3.59 9.89 -4.49
C ALA A 141 2.96 9.22 -5.71
N ALA A 142 1.86 8.51 -5.53
CA ALA A 142 1.13 7.88 -6.63
C ALA A 142 0.64 8.93 -7.64
N ARG A 143 0.08 10.06 -7.17
CA ARG A 143 -0.37 11.13 -8.06
C ARG A 143 0.75 11.73 -8.89
N ARG A 144 1.95 11.91 -8.30
CA ARG A 144 3.13 12.39 -9.04
C ARG A 144 3.61 11.36 -10.07
N ALA A 145 3.68 10.08 -9.67
CA ALA A 145 4.16 9.00 -10.53
C ALA A 145 3.22 8.71 -11.71
N PHE A 146 1.91 8.97 -11.55
CA PHE A 146 0.87 8.65 -12.54
C PHE A 146 0.01 9.88 -12.89
N PRO A 147 0.60 10.96 -13.44
CA PRO A 147 -0.09 12.26 -13.61
C PRO A 147 -1.31 12.20 -14.54
N ASN A 148 -1.32 11.28 -15.50
CA ASN A 148 -2.36 11.13 -16.52
C ASN A 148 -3.26 9.90 -16.28
N ALA A 149 -3.09 9.19 -15.18
CA ALA A 149 -3.93 8.05 -14.82
C ALA A 149 -4.85 8.40 -13.64
N VAL A 150 -5.93 7.66 -13.48
CA VAL A 150 -6.76 7.75 -12.28
C VAL A 150 -6.00 7.15 -11.11
N VAL A 151 -5.85 7.90 -10.03
CA VAL A 151 -5.26 7.40 -8.77
C VAL A 151 -6.38 7.24 -7.75
N ILE A 152 -6.52 6.04 -7.21
CA ILE A 152 -7.49 5.70 -6.18
C ILE A 152 -6.77 5.29 -4.91
N GLN A 153 -7.22 5.81 -3.77
CA GLN A 153 -6.96 5.25 -2.45
C GLN A 153 -8.21 4.52 -1.97
N TYR A 154 -8.12 3.22 -1.77
CA TYR A 154 -9.20 2.49 -1.11
C TYR A 154 -9.17 2.82 0.40
N ALA A 155 -10.08 3.70 0.81
CA ALA A 155 -10.21 4.15 2.19
C ALA A 155 -11.50 3.56 2.80
N ASN A 156 -11.34 2.61 3.74
CA ASN A 156 -12.44 1.97 4.48
C ASN A 156 -12.40 2.36 5.96
N PHE A 157 -11.61 1.68 6.78
CA PHE A 157 -11.43 1.96 8.18
C PHE A 157 -10.10 2.67 8.41
N MET A 158 -10.11 3.73 9.22
CA MET A 158 -8.88 4.39 9.65
C MET A 158 -8.67 4.14 11.15
N PRO A 159 -7.47 3.74 11.55
CA PRO A 159 -7.16 3.58 12.98
C PRO A 159 -7.32 4.90 13.71
N GLY A 160 -7.88 4.85 14.92
CA GLY A 160 -8.18 6.02 15.74
C GLY A 160 -9.49 6.72 15.40
N ASP A 161 -10.18 6.33 14.34
CA ASP A 161 -11.56 6.75 14.09
C ASP A 161 -12.53 5.93 14.96
N ASP A 162 -13.47 6.64 15.60
CA ASP A 162 -14.57 6.06 16.38
C ASP A 162 -15.90 6.58 15.81
N PRO A 163 -16.66 5.77 15.05
CA PRO A 163 -17.92 6.23 14.45
C PRO A 163 -18.93 6.70 15.51
N PRO A 164 -19.68 7.81 15.22
CA PRO A 164 -19.79 8.52 13.94
C PRO A 164 -18.65 9.53 13.67
N SER A 165 -17.71 9.73 14.60
CA SER A 165 -16.57 10.62 14.40
C SER A 165 -15.49 9.90 13.60
N THR A 166 -15.15 10.41 12.42
CA THR A 166 -14.16 9.82 11.52
C THR A 166 -13.14 10.86 11.04
N PRO A 167 -12.38 11.49 11.96
CA PRO A 167 -11.49 12.60 11.60
C PRO A 167 -10.37 12.16 10.65
N PHE A 168 -9.79 10.97 10.83
CA PHE A 168 -8.72 10.47 9.97
C PHE A 168 -9.24 10.12 8.58
N LEU A 169 -10.38 9.45 8.47
CA LEU A 169 -11.00 9.15 7.18
C LEU A 169 -11.36 10.44 6.41
N ARG A 170 -11.92 11.44 7.11
CA ARG A 170 -12.18 12.76 6.50
C ARG A 170 -10.92 13.46 6.02
N ALA A 171 -9.81 13.33 6.77
CA ALA A 171 -8.52 13.89 6.37
C ALA A 171 -7.97 13.23 5.09
N ILE A 172 -8.17 11.92 4.91
CA ILE A 172 -7.82 11.21 3.66
C ILE A 172 -8.65 11.72 2.49
N TYR A 173 -9.97 11.87 2.65
CA TYR A 173 -10.84 12.41 1.60
C TYR A 173 -10.50 13.87 1.24
N ALA A 174 -10.23 14.71 2.24
CA ALA A 174 -9.82 16.09 2.01
C ALA A 174 -8.48 16.15 1.24
N HIS A 175 -7.52 15.30 1.57
CA HIS A 175 -6.25 15.19 0.85
C HIS A 175 -6.41 14.71 -0.59
N ALA A 176 -7.37 13.83 -0.86
CA ALA A 176 -7.66 13.35 -2.22
C ALA A 176 -8.31 14.43 -3.10
N ALA A 177 -9.00 15.40 -2.48
CA ALA A 177 -9.71 16.48 -3.18
C ALA A 177 -8.82 17.73 -3.45
N ALA A 178 -7.64 17.81 -2.82
CA ALA A 178 -6.69 18.93 -2.95
C ALA A 178 -5.72 18.73 -4.11
#